data_c9d11404828c87a1b4080c8b43693958
#
_entry.id   c9d11404828c87a1b4080c8b43693958
#
_cell.length_a   1.000
_cell.length_b   1.000
_cell.length_c   1.000
_cell.angle_alpha   90.00
_cell.angle_beta   90.00
_cell.angle_gamma   90.00
#
_symmetry.space_group_name_H-M   'P 1'
#
loop_
_entity.id
_entity.type
_entity.pdbx_description
1 polymer ?
#
loop_
_entity_poly.entity_id
_entity_poly.type
_entity_poly.pdbx_seq_one_letter_code
_entity_poly.pdbx_strand_id
1 'polypeptide(L)'
;MSTADNKALVQRFFEEVINQRNVAALDQFVSPNAVNHIVPSGLPQEPNQFLTLHLNAFPDVKATVENLLADGDKVVALVSYHGTHQGAFRSISPTGKPITVMGINIFRIVTGKMVEHWGLADRLSALQQLGVVPTP
;
A
#
# COMPACT_ATOMS: atom_id res chain seq x y z
N MET A 1 5.97 -22.34 -5.75
CA MET A 1 4.85 -22.05 -4.87
C MET A 1 3.58 -21.87 -5.71
N SER A 2 2.47 -22.29 -5.18
CA SER A 2 1.20 -22.22 -5.89
C SER A 2 0.62 -20.81 -5.90
N THR A 3 -0.37 -20.59 -6.77
CA THR A 3 -1.13 -19.34 -6.76
C THR A 3 -1.86 -19.13 -5.42
N ALA A 4 -2.33 -20.22 -4.79
CA ALA A 4 -2.94 -20.13 -3.47
C ALA A 4 -1.93 -19.68 -2.41
N ASP A 5 -0.70 -20.19 -2.44
CA ASP A 5 0.37 -19.75 -1.53
C ASP A 5 0.70 -18.27 -1.73
N ASN A 6 0.77 -17.84 -2.99
CA ASN A 6 1.08 -16.46 -3.32
C ASN A 6 -0.03 -15.51 -2.88
N LYS A 7 -1.30 -15.89 -3.04
CA LYS A 7 -2.43 -15.11 -2.52
C LYS A 7 -2.38 -15.02 -1.00
N ALA A 8 -2.09 -16.11 -0.32
CA ALA A 8 -1.98 -16.12 1.15
C ALA A 8 -0.84 -15.20 1.62
N LEU A 9 0.28 -15.16 0.91
CA LEU A 9 1.39 -14.28 1.21
C LEU A 9 0.96 -12.81 1.13
N VAL A 10 0.24 -12.43 0.07
CA VAL A 10 -0.23 -11.06 -0.12
C VAL A 10 -1.26 -10.67 0.95
N GLN A 11 -2.18 -11.58 1.28
CA GLN A 11 -3.15 -11.37 2.36
C GLN A 11 -2.44 -11.09 3.69
N ARG A 12 -1.46 -11.90 4.02
CA ARG A 12 -0.66 -11.74 5.24
C ARG A 12 0.14 -10.44 5.24
N PHE A 13 0.66 -10.03 4.09
CA PHE A 13 1.39 -8.75 3.98
C PHE A 13 0.51 -7.58 4.41
N PHE A 14 -0.70 -7.47 3.89
CA PHE A 14 -1.60 -6.39 4.27
C PHE A 14 -1.99 -6.47 5.74
N GLU A 15 -2.24 -7.66 6.27
CA GLU A 15 -2.63 -7.83 7.66
C GLU A 15 -1.47 -7.55 8.62
N GLU A 16 -0.31 -8.13 8.39
CA GLU A 16 0.80 -8.04 9.35
C GLU A 16 1.58 -6.74 9.22
N VAL A 17 1.91 -6.34 7.99
CA VAL A 17 2.76 -5.15 7.77
C VAL A 17 1.95 -3.87 7.85
N ILE A 18 0.79 -3.83 7.22
CA ILE A 18 -0.04 -2.62 7.17
C ILE A 18 -0.92 -2.53 8.42
N ASN A 19 -1.80 -3.49 8.64
CA ASN A 19 -2.82 -3.40 9.69
C ASN A 19 -2.24 -3.49 11.10
N GLN A 20 -1.22 -4.33 11.30
CA GLN A 20 -0.51 -4.42 12.57
C GLN A 20 0.66 -3.45 12.68
N ARG A 21 0.93 -2.69 11.63
CA ARG A 21 2.00 -1.69 11.55
C ARG A 21 3.37 -2.26 11.86
N ASN A 22 3.60 -3.50 11.47
CA ASN A 22 4.85 -4.19 11.72
C ASN A 22 5.80 -3.98 10.53
N VAL A 23 6.37 -2.79 10.43
CA VAL A 23 7.29 -2.45 9.34
C VAL A 23 8.53 -3.35 9.38
N ALA A 24 8.95 -3.79 10.56
CA ALA A 24 10.08 -4.70 10.70
C ALA A 24 9.85 -6.05 10.01
N ALA A 25 8.60 -6.46 9.80
CA ALA A 25 8.26 -7.69 9.10
C ALA A 25 8.35 -7.55 7.57
N LEU A 26 8.56 -6.34 7.04
CA LEU A 26 8.55 -6.09 5.60
C LEU A 26 9.52 -7.02 4.85
N ASP A 27 10.70 -7.26 5.41
CA ASP A 27 11.73 -8.09 4.79
C ASP A 27 11.32 -9.56 4.67
N GLN A 28 10.32 -10.01 5.42
CA GLN A 28 9.77 -11.36 5.29
C GLN A 28 8.94 -11.51 4.02
N PHE A 29 8.42 -10.42 3.49
CA PHE A 29 7.51 -10.40 2.34
C PHE A 29 8.13 -9.84 1.08
N VAL A 30 9.07 -8.91 1.21
CA VAL A 30 9.63 -8.14 0.09
C VAL A 30 11.11 -8.41 -0.03
N SER A 31 11.54 -8.75 -1.25
CA SER A 31 12.96 -8.95 -1.55
C SER A 31 13.73 -7.64 -1.36
N PRO A 32 14.99 -7.68 -0.88
CA PRO A 32 15.81 -6.47 -0.78
C PRO A 32 16.08 -5.81 -2.14
N ASN A 33 15.95 -6.56 -3.23
CA ASN A 33 16.15 -6.06 -4.60
C ASN A 33 14.82 -5.79 -5.32
N ALA A 34 13.70 -5.73 -4.59
CA ALA A 34 12.38 -5.53 -5.18
C ALA A 34 12.30 -4.18 -5.89
N VAL A 35 11.62 -4.19 -7.05
CA VAL A 35 11.41 -3.00 -7.86
C VAL A 35 9.96 -2.54 -7.71
N ASN A 36 9.78 -1.28 -7.32
CA ASN A 36 8.48 -0.63 -7.32
C ASN A 36 8.37 0.21 -8.59
N HIS A 37 7.52 -0.22 -9.52
CA HIS A 37 7.48 0.36 -10.86
C HIS A 37 6.72 1.68 -10.93
N ILE A 38 5.76 1.89 -10.04
CA ILE A 38 4.92 3.09 -10.07
C ILE A 38 5.08 3.80 -8.73
N VAL A 39 6.01 4.75 -8.68
CA VAL A 39 6.20 5.61 -7.52
C VAL A 39 5.88 7.04 -7.92
N PRO A 40 4.89 7.67 -7.29
CA PRO A 40 4.58 9.06 -7.59
C PRO A 40 5.77 9.97 -7.35
N SER A 41 5.86 11.01 -8.16
CA SER A 41 6.93 12.00 -8.03
C SER A 41 6.98 12.59 -6.62
N GLY A 42 8.17 12.68 -6.06
CA GLY A 42 8.39 13.22 -4.73
C GLY A 42 8.23 12.23 -3.58
N LEU A 43 7.89 10.96 -3.88
CA LEU A 43 7.83 9.91 -2.86
C LEU A 43 9.09 9.04 -2.92
N PRO A 44 9.52 8.47 -1.78
CA PRO A 44 10.68 7.58 -1.75
C PRO A 44 10.37 6.28 -2.49
N GLN A 45 11.37 5.74 -3.20
CA GLN A 45 11.24 4.48 -3.94
C GLN A 45 11.53 3.26 -3.06
N GLU A 46 12.32 3.45 -2.02
CA GLU A 46 12.68 2.35 -1.13
C GLU A 46 11.43 1.92 -0.33
N PRO A 47 11.08 0.61 -0.33
CA PRO A 47 9.79 0.15 0.23
C PRO A 47 9.57 0.52 1.68
N ASN A 48 10.60 0.43 2.52
CA ASN A 48 10.49 0.76 3.94
C ASN A 48 10.17 2.25 4.13
N GLN A 49 10.88 3.12 3.42
CA GLN A 49 10.66 4.57 3.51
C GLN A 49 9.29 4.97 2.94
N PHE A 50 8.89 4.35 1.84
CA PHE A 50 7.59 4.58 1.22
C PHE A 50 6.46 4.21 2.20
N LEU A 51 6.55 3.03 2.78
CA LEU A 51 5.56 2.54 3.73
C LEU A 51 5.52 3.41 4.99
N THR A 52 6.68 3.72 5.56
CA THR A 52 6.78 4.52 6.78
C THR A 52 6.17 5.91 6.60
N LEU A 53 6.39 6.53 5.44
CA LEU A 53 5.79 7.82 5.12
C LEU A 53 4.25 7.77 5.21
N HIS A 54 3.65 6.73 4.62
CA HIS A 54 2.20 6.58 4.63
C HIS A 54 1.66 6.24 6.02
N LEU A 55 2.35 5.39 6.77
CA LEU A 55 1.93 5.06 8.14
C LEU A 55 2.05 6.24 9.09
N ASN A 56 3.02 7.11 8.90
CA ASN A 56 3.15 8.33 9.69
C ASN A 56 2.06 9.35 9.37
N ALA A 57 1.66 9.44 8.09
CA ALA A 57 0.58 10.34 7.67
C ALA A 57 -0.79 9.85 8.15
N PHE A 58 -1.00 8.54 8.15
CA PHE A 58 -2.25 7.89 8.53
C PHE A 58 -1.98 6.80 9.57
N PRO A 59 -1.70 7.18 10.83
CA PRO A 59 -1.25 6.21 11.84
C PRO A 59 -2.28 5.15 12.21
N ASP A 60 -3.56 5.40 11.91
CA ASP A 60 -4.66 4.46 12.16
C ASP A 60 -5.09 3.72 10.88
N VAL A 61 -4.29 3.77 9.81
CA VAL A 61 -4.68 3.17 8.54
C VAL A 61 -5.01 1.69 8.69
N LYS A 62 -6.08 1.27 8.04
CA LYS A 62 -6.49 -0.12 7.90
C LYS A 62 -6.71 -0.44 6.44
N ALA A 63 -6.08 -1.51 5.98
CA ALA A 63 -6.25 -2.04 4.64
C ALA A 63 -7.22 -3.21 4.69
N THR A 64 -8.21 -3.18 3.79
CA THR A 64 -9.14 -4.28 3.59
C THR A 64 -8.93 -4.81 2.18
N VAL A 65 -8.53 -6.06 2.05
CA VAL A 65 -8.37 -6.70 0.76
C VAL A 65 -9.75 -7.10 0.25
N GLU A 66 -10.22 -6.35 -0.74
CA GLU A 66 -11.56 -6.55 -1.30
C GLU A 66 -11.59 -7.70 -2.31
N ASN A 67 -10.50 -7.90 -3.03
CA ASN A 67 -10.42 -8.93 -4.06
C ASN A 67 -8.95 -9.34 -4.26
N LEU A 68 -8.73 -10.64 -4.46
CA LEU A 68 -7.43 -11.21 -4.79
C LEU A 68 -7.57 -12.12 -6.00
N LEU A 69 -6.75 -11.87 -7.01
CA LEU A 69 -6.64 -12.70 -8.19
C LEU A 69 -5.18 -13.11 -8.36
N ALA A 70 -4.94 -14.32 -8.80
CA ALA A 70 -3.58 -14.79 -9.05
C ALA A 70 -3.50 -15.49 -10.39
N ASP A 71 -2.44 -15.22 -11.13
CA ASP A 71 -2.12 -15.86 -12.39
C ASP A 71 -0.60 -16.04 -12.48
N GLY A 72 -0.15 -17.27 -12.56
CA GLY A 72 1.28 -17.58 -12.55
C GLY A 72 1.94 -17.08 -11.26
N ASP A 73 2.96 -16.26 -11.42
CA ASP A 73 3.73 -15.68 -10.32
C ASP A 73 3.21 -14.30 -9.87
N LYS A 74 2.08 -13.86 -10.41
CA LYS A 74 1.52 -12.54 -10.11
C LYS A 74 0.23 -12.64 -9.32
N VAL A 75 0.08 -11.71 -8.37
CA VAL A 75 -1.14 -11.54 -7.58
C VAL A 75 -1.63 -10.11 -7.75
N VAL A 76 -2.92 -9.97 -8.02
CA VAL A 76 -3.61 -8.67 -8.08
C VAL A 76 -4.47 -8.52 -6.83
N ALA A 77 -4.29 -7.41 -6.12
CA ALA A 77 -5.06 -7.09 -4.92
C ALA A 77 -5.78 -5.76 -5.09
N LEU A 78 -7.11 -5.80 -5.05
CA LEU A 78 -7.93 -4.60 -4.90
C LEU A 78 -8.09 -4.35 -3.40
N VAL A 79 -7.65 -3.19 -2.94
CA VAL A 79 -7.57 -2.89 -1.51
C VAL A 79 -8.25 -1.55 -1.22
N SER A 80 -9.04 -1.51 -0.16
CA SER A 80 -9.54 -0.25 0.37
C SER A 80 -8.75 0.14 1.61
N TYR A 81 -8.31 1.39 1.66
CA TYR A 81 -7.53 1.94 2.75
C TYR A 81 -8.37 2.98 3.49
N HIS A 82 -8.46 2.80 4.78
CA HIS A 82 -9.18 3.67 5.69
C HIS A 82 -8.20 4.32 6.64
N GLY A 83 -8.22 5.63 6.80
CA GLY A 83 -7.34 6.27 7.77
C GLY A 83 -7.71 7.72 8.04
N THR A 84 -7.11 8.28 9.09
CA THR A 84 -7.27 9.68 9.47
C THR A 84 -5.95 10.40 9.24
N HIS A 85 -6.02 11.55 8.56
CA HIS A 85 -4.85 12.35 8.23
C HIS A 85 -4.36 13.09 9.47
N GLN A 86 -3.48 12.45 10.23
CA GLN A 86 -2.96 12.95 11.51
C GLN A 86 -1.48 13.34 11.46
N GLY A 87 -0.77 12.94 10.40
CA GLY A 87 0.61 13.33 10.16
C GLY A 87 0.75 14.03 8.81
N ALA A 88 1.81 14.81 8.64
CA ALA A 88 2.04 15.49 7.37
C ALA A 88 2.18 14.46 6.24
N PHE A 89 1.53 14.73 5.12
CA PHE A 89 1.65 13.94 3.91
C PHE A 89 2.16 14.83 2.78
N ARG A 90 3.41 14.62 2.38
CA ARG A 90 4.13 15.49 1.44
C ARG A 90 4.15 16.92 2.04
N SER A 91 3.63 17.91 1.31
CA SER A 91 3.54 19.29 1.79
C SER A 91 2.20 19.61 2.48
N ILE A 92 1.34 18.61 2.67
CA ILE A 92 0.02 18.80 3.26
C ILE A 92 0.10 18.61 4.77
N SER A 93 -0.17 19.68 5.52
CA SER A 93 -0.25 19.62 6.98
C SER A 93 -1.43 18.75 7.42
N PRO A 94 -1.36 18.12 8.61
CA PRO A 94 -2.45 17.28 9.09
C PRO A 94 -3.80 18.00 9.09
N THR A 95 -4.80 17.37 8.45
CA THR A 95 -6.14 17.93 8.37
C THR A 95 -7.09 17.38 9.43
N GLY A 96 -6.72 16.25 10.05
CA GLY A 96 -7.58 15.53 10.98
C GLY A 96 -8.78 14.83 10.32
N LYS A 97 -8.84 14.80 8.98
CA LYS A 97 -9.98 14.24 8.26
C LYS A 97 -9.81 12.76 8.02
N PRO A 98 -10.88 11.96 8.17
CA PRO A 98 -10.88 10.57 7.73
C PRO A 98 -10.99 10.50 6.21
N ILE A 99 -10.28 9.54 5.62
CA ILE A 99 -10.39 9.25 4.19
C ILE A 99 -10.54 7.76 3.95
N THR A 100 -11.15 7.42 2.82
CA THR A 100 -11.20 6.06 2.29
C THR A 100 -10.73 6.10 0.85
N VAL A 101 -9.71 5.31 0.53
CA VAL A 101 -9.08 5.31 -0.80
C VAL A 101 -8.99 3.89 -1.31
N MET A 102 -9.37 3.70 -2.57
CA MET A 102 -9.17 2.42 -3.25
C MET A 102 -7.82 2.39 -3.94
N GLY A 103 -7.18 1.23 -3.92
CA GLY A 103 -5.94 0.99 -4.63
C GLY A 103 -5.93 -0.37 -5.28
N ILE A 104 -5.22 -0.48 -6.40
CA ILE A 104 -4.96 -1.75 -7.08
C ILE A 104 -3.47 -1.99 -7.05
N ASN A 105 -3.09 -3.19 -6.62
CA ASN A 105 -1.70 -3.60 -6.51
C ASN A 105 -1.48 -4.88 -7.30
N ILE A 106 -0.39 -4.93 -8.03
CA ILE A 106 0.09 -6.16 -8.67
C ILE A 106 1.44 -6.47 -8.07
N PHE A 107 1.61 -7.69 -7.57
CA PHE A 107 2.86 -8.19 -7.04
C PHE A 107 3.34 -9.37 -7.87
N ARG A 108 4.60 -9.36 -8.28
CA ARG A 108 5.25 -10.56 -8.80
C ARG A 108 6.03 -11.21 -7.65
N ILE A 109 5.83 -12.50 -7.48
CA ILE A 109 6.35 -13.25 -6.33
C ILE A 109 7.27 -14.37 -6.84
N VAL A 110 8.47 -14.43 -6.30
CA VAL A 110 9.46 -15.45 -6.61
C VAL A 110 9.94 -16.04 -5.29
N THR A 111 9.83 -17.35 -5.15
CA THR A 111 10.32 -18.09 -3.98
C THR A 111 9.86 -17.47 -2.66
N GLY A 112 8.56 -17.14 -2.58
CA GLY A 112 7.94 -16.61 -1.35
C GLY A 112 8.28 -15.16 -1.04
N LYS A 113 8.80 -14.39 -2.00
CA LYS A 113 9.11 -12.97 -1.82
C LYS A 113 8.55 -12.15 -2.96
N MET A 114 8.02 -10.97 -2.64
CA MET A 114 7.64 -9.98 -3.64
C MET A 114 8.90 -9.38 -4.25
N VAL A 115 9.04 -9.49 -5.57
CA VAL A 115 10.21 -8.98 -6.31
C VAL A 115 9.88 -7.79 -7.19
N GLU A 116 8.61 -7.60 -7.54
CA GLU A 116 8.14 -6.45 -8.29
C GLU A 116 6.76 -6.03 -7.79
N HIS A 117 6.49 -4.75 -7.83
CA HIS A 117 5.22 -4.17 -7.43
C HIS A 117 4.80 -3.07 -8.40
N TRP A 118 3.55 -3.10 -8.82
CA TRP A 118 2.87 -2.04 -9.54
C TRP A 118 1.65 -1.64 -8.71
N GLY A 119 1.57 -0.39 -8.29
CA GLY A 119 0.45 0.05 -7.46
C GLY A 119 -0.10 1.37 -7.92
N LEU A 120 -1.43 1.46 -8.00
CA LEU A 120 -2.14 2.71 -8.27
C LEU A 120 -3.22 2.89 -7.20
N ALA A 121 -3.25 4.07 -6.63
CA ALA A 121 -4.30 4.47 -5.68
C ALA A 121 -5.05 5.67 -6.25
N ASP A 122 -6.31 5.81 -5.84
CA ASP A 122 -7.16 6.93 -6.23
C ASP A 122 -6.76 8.19 -5.46
N ARG A 123 -5.65 8.81 -5.88
CA ARG A 123 -5.08 9.98 -5.22
C ARG A 123 -5.95 11.21 -5.32
N LEU A 124 -6.63 11.37 -6.45
CA LEU A 124 -7.53 12.51 -6.64
C LEU A 124 -8.65 12.48 -5.60
N SER A 125 -9.27 11.32 -5.39
CA SER A 125 -10.29 11.15 -4.36
C SER A 125 -9.73 11.46 -2.97
N ALA A 126 -8.52 10.98 -2.67
CA ALA A 126 -7.87 11.26 -1.39
C ALA A 126 -7.70 12.77 -1.17
N LEU A 127 -7.20 13.49 -2.16
CA LEU A 127 -6.99 14.95 -2.06
C LEU A 127 -8.30 15.70 -1.95
N GLN A 128 -9.35 15.23 -2.64
CA GLN A 128 -10.69 15.81 -2.53
C GLN A 128 -11.27 15.62 -1.12
N GLN A 129 -11.12 14.42 -0.56
CA GLN A 129 -11.58 14.11 0.79
C GLN A 129 -10.83 14.93 1.85
N LEU A 130 -9.56 15.23 1.62
CA LEU A 130 -8.77 16.10 2.50
C LEU A 130 -9.12 17.58 2.32
N GLY A 131 -9.86 17.94 1.27
CA GLY A 131 -10.28 19.31 1.02
C GLY A 131 -9.21 20.19 0.37
N VAL A 132 -8.13 19.59 -0.17
CA VAL A 132 -7.04 20.36 -0.82
C VAL A 132 -7.22 20.46 -2.33
N VAL A 133 -8.17 19.73 -2.89
CA VAL A 133 -8.57 19.80 -4.30
C VAL A 133 -10.09 19.85 -4.36
N PRO A 134 -10.67 20.72 -5.22
CA PRO A 134 -12.13 20.83 -5.33
C PRO A 134 -12.77 19.52 -5.81
N THR A 135 -13.99 19.26 -5.32
CA THR A 135 -14.85 18.21 -5.88
C THR A 135 -15.60 18.78 -7.09
N PRO A 136 -15.91 17.93 -8.09
CA PRO A 136 -16.70 18.38 -9.26
C PRO A 136 -18.11 18.81 -8.86
#